data_6c1e07a132de6b5ec3e3261bc960cd46
#
_entry.id   6c1e07a132de6b5ec3e3261bc960cd46
#
_cell.length_a   1.000
_cell.length_b   1.000
_cell.length_c   1.000
_cell.angle_alpha   90.00
_cell.angle_beta   90.00
_cell.angle_gamma   90.00
#
_symmetry.space_group_name_H-M   'P 1'
#
loop_
_entity.id
_entity.type
_entity.pdbx_description
1 polymer ?
#
loop_
_entity_poly.entity_id
_entity_poly.type
_entity_poly.pdbx_seq_one_letter_code
_entity_poly.pdbx_strand_id
1 'polypeptide(L)'
;MKKDNPLKTKTAKKIIKEIELQVSENSTLYVEYSNWYCGITNKPNVRKSGHKSKNNKEPAFWKSFNARSVKISLSIETHFHNKGMLDTDDKGGYDKDKSKFIYVYKKHPTILD
;
A
#
# COMPACT_ATOMS: atom_id res chain seq x y z
N MET A 1 4.62 30.60 -5.77
CA MET A 1 5.56 29.52 -5.49
C MET A 1 4.92 28.18 -5.75
N LYS A 2 5.57 27.37 -6.54
CA LYS A 2 5.03 26.03 -6.81
C LYS A 2 5.27 25.13 -5.62
N LYS A 3 4.21 24.43 -5.21
CA LYS A 3 4.34 23.36 -4.25
C LYS A 3 4.85 22.12 -4.96
N ASP A 4 5.84 21.49 -4.37
CA ASP A 4 6.30 20.22 -4.89
C ASP A 4 5.18 19.19 -4.75
N ASN A 5 4.91 18.48 -5.83
CA ASN A 5 3.96 17.37 -5.79
C ASN A 5 4.75 16.07 -5.62
N PRO A 6 4.66 15.43 -4.45
CA PRO A 6 5.43 14.20 -4.20
C PRO A 6 5.13 13.10 -5.20
N LEU A 7 3.93 13.09 -5.78
CA LEU A 7 3.54 12.09 -6.78
C LEU A 7 4.25 12.25 -8.10
N LYS A 8 4.89 13.40 -8.33
CA LYS A 8 5.63 13.65 -9.57
C LYS A 8 7.09 13.21 -9.50
N THR A 9 7.55 12.75 -8.34
CA THR A 9 8.92 12.25 -8.21
C THR A 9 9.08 10.93 -8.96
N LYS A 10 10.32 10.64 -9.36
CA LYS A 10 10.63 9.36 -10.01
C LYS A 10 10.29 8.18 -9.10
N THR A 11 10.60 8.33 -7.80
CA THR A 11 10.31 7.29 -6.81
C THR A 11 8.82 6.99 -6.74
N ALA A 12 7.98 8.02 -6.63
CA ALA A 12 6.55 7.84 -6.55
C ALA A 12 5.97 7.24 -7.82
N LYS A 13 6.39 7.74 -8.98
CA LYS A 13 5.91 7.23 -10.27
C LYS A 13 6.23 5.74 -10.45
N LYS A 14 7.43 5.35 -10.06
CA LYS A 14 7.85 3.95 -10.14
C LYS A 14 7.01 3.08 -9.22
N ILE A 15 6.83 3.50 -7.98
CA ILE A 15 6.05 2.74 -7.00
C ILE A 15 4.58 2.63 -7.42
N ILE A 16 3.99 3.73 -7.87
CA ILE A 16 2.60 3.73 -8.33
C ILE A 16 2.42 2.72 -9.48
N LYS A 17 3.33 2.73 -10.43
CA LYS A 17 3.30 1.80 -11.56
C LYS A 17 3.44 0.35 -11.09
N GLU A 18 4.33 0.08 -10.14
CA GLU A 18 4.52 -1.26 -9.60
C GLU A 18 3.30 -1.74 -8.81
N ILE A 19 2.64 -0.84 -8.07
CA ILE A 19 1.42 -1.18 -7.35
C ILE A 19 0.28 -1.48 -8.33
N GLU A 20 0.15 -0.66 -9.37
CA GLU A 20 -0.86 -0.87 -10.40
C GLU A 20 -0.65 -2.23 -11.07
N LEU A 21 0.60 -2.57 -11.34
CA LEU A 21 0.94 -3.87 -11.92
C LEU A 21 0.63 -5.02 -10.97
N GLN A 22 0.97 -4.88 -9.70
CA GLN A 22 0.67 -5.87 -8.67
C GLN A 22 -0.83 -6.15 -8.58
N VAL A 23 -1.63 -5.11 -8.60
CA VAL A 23 -3.09 -5.22 -8.56
C VAL A 23 -3.60 -5.89 -9.84
N SER A 24 -3.12 -5.44 -10.98
CA SER A 24 -3.54 -5.95 -12.29
C SER A 24 -3.20 -7.43 -12.45
N GLU A 25 -2.00 -7.83 -12.08
CA GLU A 25 -1.54 -9.21 -12.21
C GLU A 25 -2.25 -10.18 -11.25
N ASN A 26 -2.84 -9.67 -10.19
CA ASN A 26 -3.50 -10.46 -9.18
C ASN A 26 -5.01 -10.18 -9.12
N SER A 27 -5.56 -9.74 -10.23
CA SER A 27 -6.99 -9.49 -10.41
C SER A 27 -7.49 -10.28 -11.63
N THR A 28 -8.80 -10.46 -11.72
CA THR A 28 -9.40 -11.15 -12.86
C THR A 28 -9.63 -10.18 -14.02
N LEU A 29 -10.82 -10.16 -14.58
CA LEU A 29 -11.18 -9.30 -15.72
C LEU A 29 -11.21 -7.82 -15.35
N TYR A 30 -11.46 -7.52 -14.09
CA TYR A 30 -11.58 -6.15 -13.63
C TYR A 30 -10.58 -5.86 -12.53
N VAL A 31 -9.96 -4.69 -12.62
CA VAL A 31 -9.15 -4.20 -11.52
C VAL A 31 -10.10 -3.57 -10.50
N GLU A 32 -10.18 -4.20 -9.33
CA GLU A 32 -11.03 -3.74 -8.24
C GLU A 32 -10.14 -3.31 -7.08
N TYR A 33 -9.87 -2.03 -6.99
CA TYR A 33 -9.04 -1.49 -5.90
C TYR A 33 -9.68 -1.72 -4.52
N SER A 34 -11.00 -1.82 -4.46
CA SER A 34 -11.70 -2.08 -3.20
C SER A 34 -11.43 -3.47 -2.61
N ASN A 35 -10.77 -4.34 -3.36
CA ASN A 35 -10.34 -5.65 -2.87
C ASN A 35 -8.94 -5.61 -2.27
N TRP A 36 -8.33 -4.45 -2.24
CA TRP A 36 -6.95 -4.27 -1.80
C TRP A 36 -6.86 -3.28 -0.64
N TYR A 37 -5.89 -3.53 0.23
CA TYR A 37 -5.52 -2.62 1.30
C TYR A 37 -4.23 -1.90 0.94
N CYS A 38 -4.13 -0.63 1.35
CA CYS A 38 -2.93 0.16 1.19
C CYS A 38 -2.63 0.88 2.49
N GLY A 39 -1.40 0.74 2.97
CA GLY A 39 -0.99 1.38 4.21
C GLY A 39 0.46 1.82 4.16
N ILE A 40 0.87 2.54 5.19
CA ILE A 40 2.25 2.97 5.34
C ILE A 40 2.82 2.46 6.66
N THR A 41 4.13 2.30 6.69
CA THR A 41 4.80 1.81 7.89
C THR A 41 6.28 2.19 7.87
N ASN A 42 6.91 2.21 9.03
CA ASN A 42 8.36 2.34 9.13
C ASN A 42 9.04 0.95 9.20
N LYS A 43 8.26 -0.11 9.41
CA LYS A 43 8.78 -1.48 9.56
C LYS A 43 7.89 -2.48 8.81
N PRO A 44 8.09 -2.63 7.50
CA PRO A 44 7.17 -3.45 6.68
C PRO A 44 7.09 -4.93 7.12
N ASN A 45 8.19 -5.54 7.54
CA ASN A 45 8.16 -6.93 7.97
C ASN A 45 7.39 -7.12 9.28
N VAL A 46 7.55 -6.19 10.21
CA VAL A 46 6.81 -6.21 11.46
C VAL A 46 5.32 -6.00 11.19
N ARG A 47 5.00 -5.10 10.25
CA ARG A 47 3.63 -4.80 9.89
C ARG A 47 2.94 -6.00 9.26
N LYS A 48 3.65 -6.68 8.37
CA LYS A 48 3.15 -7.90 7.74
C LYS A 48 2.81 -8.96 8.79
N SER A 49 3.70 -9.16 9.75
CA SER A 49 3.48 -10.11 10.85
C SER A 49 2.28 -9.70 11.72
N GLY A 50 2.11 -8.39 11.94
CA GLY A 50 0.97 -7.87 12.68
C GLY A 50 -0.36 -8.18 12.00
N HIS A 51 -0.43 -8.02 10.68
CA HIS A 51 -1.64 -8.34 9.93
C HIS A 51 -1.92 -9.84 9.95
N LYS A 52 -0.89 -10.66 9.85
CA LYS A 52 -1.02 -12.11 9.97
C LYS A 52 -1.60 -12.50 11.33
N SER A 53 -1.06 -11.94 12.40
CA SER A 53 -1.52 -12.24 13.76
C SER A 53 -2.98 -11.85 13.97
N LYS A 54 -3.37 -10.68 13.48
CA LYS A 54 -4.71 -10.15 13.63
C LYS A 54 -5.74 -10.97 12.85
N ASN A 55 -5.38 -11.36 11.63
CA ASN A 55 -6.32 -12.03 10.71
C ASN A 55 -6.13 -13.54 10.69
N ASN A 56 -5.16 -14.07 11.42
CA ASN A 56 -4.82 -15.49 11.45
C ASN A 56 -4.51 -16.07 10.07
N LYS A 57 -4.04 -15.23 9.15
CA LYS A 57 -3.67 -15.60 7.79
C LYS A 57 -2.58 -14.68 7.28
N GLU A 58 -1.74 -15.19 6.39
CA GLU A 58 -0.78 -14.35 5.69
C GLU A 58 -1.52 -13.33 4.83
N PRO A 59 -1.08 -12.06 4.81
CA PRO A 59 -1.64 -11.09 3.89
C PRO A 59 -1.42 -11.56 2.45
N ALA A 60 -2.50 -11.65 1.69
CA ALA A 60 -2.46 -12.18 0.33
C ALA A 60 -1.80 -11.18 -0.62
N PHE A 61 -0.86 -11.65 -1.42
CA PHE A 61 -0.18 -10.83 -2.43
C PHE A 61 0.45 -9.57 -1.85
N TRP A 62 1.08 -9.72 -0.69
CA TRP A 62 1.77 -8.63 0.00
C TRP A 62 2.94 -8.12 -0.83
N LYS A 63 3.04 -6.80 -0.92
CA LYS A 63 4.22 -6.16 -1.49
C LYS A 63 4.44 -4.82 -0.81
N SER A 64 5.70 -4.53 -0.48
CA SER A 64 6.06 -3.26 0.14
C SER A 64 7.12 -2.57 -0.68
N PHE A 65 7.17 -1.25 -0.56
CA PHE A 65 8.07 -0.41 -1.34
C PHE A 65 8.65 0.68 -0.46
N ASN A 66 9.93 0.93 -0.60
CA ASN A 66 10.58 2.02 0.09
C ASN A 66 10.36 3.32 -0.67
N ALA A 67 9.50 4.18 -0.16
CA ALA A 67 9.22 5.47 -0.78
C ALA A 67 10.28 6.52 -0.45
N ARG A 68 11.21 6.19 0.43
CA ARG A 68 12.35 7.03 0.83
C ARG A 68 11.98 8.31 1.57
N SER A 69 10.72 8.66 1.64
CA SER A 69 10.26 9.79 2.44
C SER A 69 8.85 9.56 2.93
N VAL A 70 8.55 10.11 4.09
CA VAL A 70 7.21 10.05 4.67
C VAL A 70 6.21 10.76 3.76
N LYS A 71 6.63 11.90 3.22
CA LYS A 71 5.78 12.70 2.34
C LYS A 71 5.36 11.93 1.08
N ILE A 72 6.31 11.20 0.48
CA ILE A 72 6.01 10.39 -0.70
C ILE A 72 5.10 9.22 -0.33
N SER A 73 5.39 8.51 0.76
CA SER A 73 4.57 7.37 1.18
C SER A 73 3.13 7.77 1.47
N LEU A 74 2.94 8.88 2.19
CA LEU A 74 1.61 9.42 2.47
C LEU A 74 0.87 9.80 1.20
N SER A 75 1.57 10.41 0.25
CA SER A 75 0.96 10.83 -1.01
C SER A 75 0.52 9.63 -1.86
N ILE A 76 1.32 8.58 -1.88
CA ILE A 76 0.97 7.35 -2.59
C ILE A 76 -0.22 6.66 -1.93
N GLU A 77 -0.22 6.57 -0.61
CA GLU A 77 -1.33 5.99 0.14
C GLU A 77 -2.64 6.73 -0.19
N THR A 78 -2.62 8.05 -0.12
CA THR A 78 -3.79 8.87 -0.45
C THR A 78 -4.23 8.64 -1.90
N HIS A 79 -3.27 8.56 -2.82
CA HIS A 79 -3.56 8.31 -4.23
C HIS A 79 -4.37 7.02 -4.42
N PHE A 80 -3.94 5.93 -3.76
CA PHE A 80 -4.63 4.65 -3.91
C PHE A 80 -5.92 4.56 -3.09
N HIS A 81 -5.99 5.22 -1.93
CA HIS A 81 -7.27 5.33 -1.21
C HIS A 81 -8.30 6.06 -2.05
N ASN A 82 -7.90 7.08 -2.78
CA ASN A 82 -8.79 7.80 -3.69
C ASN A 82 -9.23 6.95 -4.87
N LYS A 83 -8.47 5.93 -5.22
CA LYS A 83 -8.86 4.97 -6.27
C LYS A 83 -9.74 3.84 -5.74
N GLY A 84 -9.95 3.78 -4.44
CA GLY A 84 -10.82 2.80 -3.83
C GLY A 84 -10.16 1.78 -2.91
N MET A 85 -8.84 1.77 -2.79
CA MET A 85 -8.18 0.85 -1.86
C MET A 85 -8.63 1.13 -0.44
N LEU A 86 -8.73 0.07 0.34
CA LEU A 86 -9.18 0.13 1.72
C LEU A 86 -8.06 0.63 2.62
N ASP A 87 -8.44 1.38 3.64
CA ASP A 87 -7.53 1.77 4.69
C ASP A 87 -7.29 0.57 5.60
N THR A 88 -6.04 0.41 6.02
CA THR A 88 -5.73 -0.63 6.98
C THR A 88 -6.24 -0.18 8.35
N ASP A 89 -7.00 -1.05 8.98
CA ASP A 89 -7.66 -0.72 10.23
C ASP A 89 -6.71 -0.86 11.41
N ASP A 90 -5.59 -0.18 11.33
CA ASP A 90 -4.55 -0.29 12.33
C ASP A 90 -4.35 0.99 13.10
N LYS A 91 -4.85 0.97 14.29
CA LYS A 91 -4.70 2.08 15.21
C LYS A 91 -3.47 1.86 16.07
N GLY A 92 -2.35 2.28 15.57
CA GLY A 92 -1.10 2.11 16.29
C GLY A 92 -0.31 0.93 15.73
N GLY A 93 0.93 0.92 15.93
CA GLY A 93 1.84 -0.06 15.35
C GLY A 93 2.68 0.53 14.24
N TYR A 94 2.51 1.79 13.92
CA TYR A 94 3.45 2.49 13.07
C TYR A 94 3.62 3.92 13.55
N ASP A 95 4.78 4.46 13.26
CA ASP A 95 5.10 5.83 13.56
C ASP A 95 4.93 6.66 12.28
N LYS A 96 3.91 7.51 12.27
CA LYS A 96 3.58 8.34 11.11
C LYS A 96 4.74 9.18 10.64
N ASP A 97 5.53 9.68 11.58
CA ASP A 97 6.65 10.57 11.27
C ASP A 97 7.86 9.84 10.70
N LYS A 98 7.86 8.51 10.73
CA LYS A 98 8.96 7.68 10.25
C LYS A 98 8.53 6.68 9.19
N SER A 99 7.25 6.69 8.80
CA SER A 99 6.72 5.70 7.87
C SER A 99 7.08 6.04 6.42
N LYS A 100 8.19 5.47 5.97
CA LYS A 100 8.73 5.68 4.62
C LYS A 100 8.43 4.54 3.65
N PHE A 101 7.73 3.51 4.12
CA PHE A 101 7.36 2.37 3.29
C PHE A 101 5.86 2.39 3.03
N ILE A 102 5.50 2.07 1.80
CA ILE A 102 4.11 1.84 1.43
C ILE A 102 3.93 0.35 1.17
N TYR A 103 2.81 -0.22 1.57
CA TYR A 103 2.53 -1.63 1.30
C TYR A 103 1.11 -1.81 0.81
N VAL A 104 0.91 -2.88 0.04
CA VAL A 104 -0.40 -3.27 -0.43
C VAL A 104 -0.56 -4.77 -0.23
N TYR A 105 -1.78 -5.22 -0.01
CA TYR A 105 -2.12 -6.63 -0.01
C TYR A 105 -3.59 -6.79 -0.33
N LYS A 106 -3.93 -7.95 -0.85
CA LYS A 106 -5.29 -8.22 -1.29
C LYS A 106 -6.14 -8.73 -0.12
N LYS A 107 -7.41 -8.38 -0.13
CA LYS A 107 -8.37 -8.77 0.91
C LYS A 107 -8.55 -10.29 1.00
N HIS A 108 -8.53 -10.96 -0.14
CA HIS A 108 -8.71 -12.40 -0.22
C HIS A 108 -7.53 -13.07 -0.91
N PRO A 109 -7.15 -14.30 -0.51
CA PRO A 109 -6.00 -14.98 -1.08
C PRO A 109 -6.26 -15.63 -2.43
N THR A 110 -7.19 -15.11 -3.20
CA THR A 110 -7.52 -15.63 -4.51
C THR A 110 -7.58 -14.52 -5.54
N ILE A 111 -7.27 -14.86 -6.77
CA ILE A 111 -7.36 -13.92 -7.89
C ILE A 111 -8.83 -13.73 -8.27
N LEU A 112 -9.63 -14.74 -8.05
CA LEU A 112 -11.06 -14.76 -8.38
C LEU A 112 -11.89 -14.16 -7.24
N ASP A 113 -12.17 -12.89 -7.32
CA ASP A 113 -13.04 -12.28 -6.31
C ASP A 113 -13.66 -10.97 -6.80
#